data_8eead6f69ae02890fe17e924e6a13061
#
_entry.id   8eead6f69ae02890fe17e924e6a13061
#
_cell.length_a   1.000
_cell.length_b   1.000
_cell.length_c   1.000
_cell.angle_alpha   90.00
_cell.angle_beta   90.00
_cell.angle_gamma   90.00
#
_symmetry.space_group_name_H-M   'P 1'
#
loop_
_entity.id
_entity.type
_entity.pdbx_description
1 polymer ?
#
loop_
_entity_poly.entity_id
_entity_poly.type
_entity_poly.pdbx_seq_one_letter_code
_entity_poly.pdbx_strand_id
1 'polypeptide(L)'
;INKNLYIKNLSGGQKKRVGLIKTLINKSDLLLLDEPTNHLDLDTIIWLENYLRRLDCAIICVSHDKQFLKNFTNKIFWIDRSKVKINSKGYSDFDLWSQTLLDQEERELQNRKQSVNIEVNWANKGVKARVKRNIRRLDQARELKDNLDKDISAFKQATKKIDIKLVKDENQNFKHVAEFHNAFFYYEDLDKNPIIKDFNF
;
A
#
# COMPACT_ATOMS: atom_id res chain seq x y z
N ILE A 1 18.26 -19.79 16.94
CA ILE A 1 19.63 -19.24 16.69
C ILE A 1 20.55 -19.88 17.71
N ASN A 2 21.67 -20.47 17.25
CA ASN A 2 22.67 -21.03 18.16
C ASN A 2 23.32 -19.90 18.94
N LYS A 3 23.23 -19.96 20.28
CA LYS A 3 23.69 -18.89 21.19
C LYS A 3 25.21 -18.59 21.11
N ASN A 4 25.99 -19.51 20.53
CA ASN A 4 27.44 -19.43 20.45
C ASN A 4 27.95 -18.89 19.10
N LEU A 5 27.07 -18.45 18.19
CA LEU A 5 27.49 -17.88 16.93
C LEU A 5 27.87 -16.40 17.09
N TYR A 6 29.04 -16.03 16.55
CA TYR A 6 29.41 -14.62 16.44
C TYR A 6 28.47 -13.89 15.47
N ILE A 7 28.13 -12.64 15.78
CA ILE A 7 27.25 -11.80 14.94
C ILE A 7 27.74 -11.71 13.50
N LYS A 8 29.05 -11.78 13.27
CA LYS A 8 29.66 -11.76 11.93
C LYS A 8 29.20 -12.93 11.06
N ASN A 9 28.94 -14.09 11.66
CA ASN A 9 28.58 -15.34 10.97
C ASN A 9 27.07 -15.51 10.79
N LEU A 10 26.26 -14.52 11.21
CA LEU A 10 24.82 -14.57 11.04
C LEU A 10 24.43 -14.15 9.61
N SER A 11 23.42 -14.85 9.05
CA SER A 11 22.79 -14.42 7.80
C SER A 11 22.12 -13.06 7.95
N GLY A 12 21.84 -12.39 6.82
CA GLY A 12 21.15 -11.08 6.84
C GLY A 12 19.82 -11.11 7.60
N GLY A 13 19.01 -12.17 7.41
CA GLY A 13 17.76 -12.36 8.15
C GLY A 13 17.97 -12.59 9.65
N GLN A 14 18.98 -13.39 10.03
CA GLN A 14 19.31 -13.61 11.44
C GLN A 14 19.79 -12.31 12.13
N LYS A 15 20.58 -11.47 11.45
CA LYS A 15 21.01 -10.16 11.95
C LYS A 15 19.81 -9.25 12.20
N LYS A 16 18.85 -9.21 11.27
CA LYS A 16 17.62 -8.42 11.44
C LYS A 16 16.79 -8.90 12.64
N ARG A 17 16.62 -10.23 12.81
CA ARG A 17 15.92 -10.79 13.99
C ARG A 17 16.60 -10.42 15.30
N VAL A 18 17.93 -10.49 15.36
CA VAL A 18 18.69 -10.08 16.56
C VAL A 18 18.51 -8.57 16.82
N GLY A 19 18.54 -7.74 15.77
CA GLY A 19 18.26 -6.31 15.85
C GLY A 19 16.87 -6.02 16.41
N LEU A 20 15.85 -6.71 15.88
CA LEU A 20 14.47 -6.57 16.36
C LEU A 20 14.35 -6.96 17.83
N ILE A 21 14.89 -8.12 18.24
CA ILE A 21 14.88 -8.57 19.63
C ILE A 21 15.58 -7.54 20.55
N LYS A 22 16.72 -6.99 20.12
CA LYS A 22 17.43 -5.94 20.87
C LYS A 22 16.55 -4.70 21.09
N THR A 23 15.79 -4.28 20.08
CA THR A 23 14.86 -3.15 20.19
C THR A 23 13.73 -3.45 21.16
N LEU A 24 13.18 -4.68 21.09
CA LEU A 24 12.05 -5.10 21.93
C LEU A 24 12.40 -5.31 23.40
N ILE A 25 13.63 -5.64 23.73
CA ILE A 25 14.08 -5.83 25.13
C ILE A 25 14.20 -4.48 25.86
N ASN A 26 14.49 -3.40 25.13
CA ASN A 26 14.59 -2.08 25.73
C ASN A 26 13.19 -1.57 26.12
N LYS A 27 13.00 -1.22 27.38
CA LYS A 27 11.77 -0.56 27.81
C LYS A 27 11.73 0.83 27.20
N SER A 28 10.70 1.13 26.45
CA SER A 28 10.45 2.42 25.81
C SER A 28 8.97 2.77 25.90
N ASP A 29 8.65 4.04 26.02
CA ASP A 29 7.26 4.53 26.04
C ASP A 29 6.63 4.52 24.63
N LEU A 30 7.51 4.58 23.61
CA LEU A 30 7.12 4.56 22.20
C LEU A 30 8.05 3.63 21.41
N LEU A 31 7.43 2.69 20.68
CA LEU A 31 8.10 1.77 19.78
C LEU A 31 7.76 2.12 18.33
N LEU A 32 8.79 2.36 17.52
CA LEU A 32 8.65 2.59 16.08
C LEU A 32 9.13 1.37 15.31
N LEU A 33 8.27 0.78 14.50
CA LEU A 33 8.56 -0.40 13.68
C LEU A 33 8.32 -0.08 12.20
N ASP A 34 9.33 -0.32 11.39
CA ASP A 34 9.27 -0.18 9.94
C ASP A 34 9.45 -1.56 9.29
N GLU A 35 8.37 -2.05 8.65
CA GLU A 35 8.30 -3.34 8.00
C GLU A 35 8.87 -4.50 8.83
N PRO A 36 8.40 -4.70 10.08
CA PRO A 36 9.02 -5.65 11.01
C PRO A 36 8.84 -7.12 10.59
N THR A 37 7.87 -7.44 9.74
CA THR A 37 7.60 -8.78 9.24
C THR A 37 8.52 -9.22 8.10
N ASN A 38 9.23 -8.27 7.47
CA ASN A 38 10.11 -8.58 6.35
C ASN A 38 11.23 -9.54 6.75
N HIS A 39 11.37 -10.62 5.98
CA HIS A 39 12.37 -11.68 6.18
C HIS A 39 12.18 -12.52 7.45
N LEU A 40 10.99 -12.47 8.06
CA LEU A 40 10.62 -13.38 9.13
C LEU A 40 9.85 -14.57 8.58
N ASP A 41 10.02 -15.73 9.22
CA ASP A 41 9.18 -16.90 9.03
C ASP A 41 7.85 -16.72 9.77
N LEU A 42 6.86 -17.51 9.39
CA LEU A 42 5.49 -17.41 9.92
C LEU A 42 5.48 -17.56 11.46
N ASP A 43 6.23 -18.49 12.02
CA ASP A 43 6.29 -18.72 13.47
C ASP A 43 6.83 -17.48 14.21
N THR A 44 7.84 -16.83 13.63
CA THR A 44 8.40 -15.59 14.18
C THR A 44 7.42 -14.43 14.07
N ILE A 45 6.62 -14.34 13.02
CA ILE A 45 5.58 -13.32 12.86
C ILE A 45 4.49 -13.50 13.93
N ILE A 46 3.99 -14.72 14.11
CA ILE A 46 2.99 -15.05 15.14
C ILE A 46 3.53 -14.73 16.53
N TRP A 47 4.79 -15.08 16.79
CA TRP A 47 5.43 -14.73 18.06
C TRP A 47 5.49 -13.21 18.25
N LEU A 48 5.91 -12.46 17.22
CA LEU A 48 6.00 -11.00 17.27
C LEU A 48 4.65 -10.35 17.54
N GLU A 49 3.59 -10.78 16.87
CA GLU A 49 2.22 -10.30 17.10
C GLU A 49 1.81 -10.47 18.57
N ASN A 50 2.01 -11.68 19.10
CA ASN A 50 1.69 -11.99 20.50
C ASN A 50 2.53 -11.19 21.49
N TYR A 51 3.78 -10.91 21.14
CA TYR A 51 4.66 -10.10 21.96
C TYR A 51 4.21 -8.64 21.98
N LEU A 52 3.98 -8.04 20.80
CA LEU A 52 3.54 -6.65 20.67
C LEU A 52 2.22 -6.36 21.40
N ARG A 53 1.30 -7.30 21.38
CA ARG A 53 0.02 -7.19 22.10
C ARG A 53 0.17 -7.09 23.64
N ARG A 54 1.26 -7.59 24.18
CA ARG A 54 1.52 -7.62 25.63
C ARG A 54 2.36 -6.43 26.10
N LEU A 55 2.88 -5.64 25.16
CA LEU A 55 3.68 -4.47 25.52
C LEU A 55 2.77 -3.35 26.03
N ASP A 56 3.16 -2.76 27.16
CA ASP A 56 2.52 -1.58 27.73
C ASP A 56 3.24 -0.31 27.26
N CYS A 57 3.23 -0.09 25.94
CA CYS A 57 3.82 1.10 25.32
C CYS A 57 3.04 1.49 24.06
N ALA A 58 3.19 2.72 23.60
CA ALA A 58 2.65 3.14 22.31
C ALA A 58 3.45 2.50 21.18
N ILE A 59 2.78 1.97 20.15
CA ILE A 59 3.42 1.33 19.01
C ILE A 59 2.97 2.03 17.73
N ILE A 60 3.92 2.52 16.93
CA ILE A 60 3.67 2.97 15.57
C ILE A 60 4.38 1.99 14.63
N CYS A 61 3.60 1.36 13.76
CA CYS A 61 4.10 0.36 12.83
C CYS A 61 3.74 0.73 11.39
N VAL A 62 4.74 0.70 10.51
CA VAL A 62 4.56 0.74 9.07
C VAL A 62 4.71 -0.68 8.56
N SER A 63 3.68 -1.20 7.87
CA SER A 63 3.72 -2.52 7.24
C SER A 63 2.74 -2.61 6.08
N HIS A 64 3.05 -3.48 5.12
CA HIS A 64 2.15 -3.88 4.06
C HIS A 64 1.53 -5.26 4.30
N ASP A 65 1.90 -5.93 5.39
CA ASP A 65 1.29 -7.18 5.82
C ASP A 65 -0.06 -6.93 6.50
N LYS A 66 -1.12 -7.12 5.72
CA LYS A 66 -2.51 -6.89 6.17
C LYS A 66 -2.90 -7.76 7.35
N GLN A 67 -2.46 -9.02 7.36
CA GLN A 67 -2.80 -9.97 8.42
C GLN A 67 -2.13 -9.58 9.74
N PHE A 68 -0.87 -9.23 9.68
CA PHE A 68 -0.12 -8.71 10.82
C PHE A 68 -0.80 -7.47 11.41
N LEU A 69 -1.14 -6.48 10.56
CA LEU A 69 -1.81 -5.26 11.01
C LEU A 69 -3.18 -5.52 11.65
N LYS A 70 -3.98 -6.45 11.10
CA LYS A 70 -5.29 -6.82 11.67
C LYS A 70 -5.20 -7.31 13.10
N ASN A 71 -4.12 -8.01 13.41
CA ASN A 71 -4.02 -8.75 14.66
C ASN A 71 -3.68 -7.88 15.87
N PHE A 72 -3.03 -6.71 15.70
CA PHE A 72 -2.61 -5.93 16.86
C PHE A 72 -2.94 -4.43 16.79
N THR A 73 -3.32 -3.88 15.61
CA THR A 73 -3.59 -2.45 15.51
C THR A 73 -4.99 -2.08 16.00
N ASN A 74 -5.07 -0.93 16.66
CA ASN A 74 -6.33 -0.33 17.12
C ASN A 74 -6.66 1.01 16.45
N LYS A 75 -5.70 1.57 15.68
CA LYS A 75 -5.84 2.82 14.95
C LYS A 75 -5.00 2.77 13.67
N ILE A 76 -5.49 3.37 12.60
CA ILE A 76 -4.80 3.45 11.32
C ILE A 76 -4.59 4.91 10.93
N PHE A 77 -3.39 5.21 10.48
CA PHE A 77 -3.02 6.45 9.81
C PHE A 77 -2.79 6.13 8.33
N TRP A 78 -3.75 6.46 7.50
CA TRP A 78 -3.63 6.26 6.06
C TRP A 78 -3.07 7.51 5.39
N ILE A 79 -1.88 7.40 4.82
CA ILE A 79 -1.22 8.47 4.09
C ILE A 79 -1.65 8.36 2.61
N ASP A 80 -2.42 9.34 2.15
CA ASP A 80 -2.91 9.41 0.79
C ASP A 80 -2.69 10.82 0.23
N ARG A 81 -1.94 10.95 -0.86
CA ARG A 81 -1.65 12.20 -1.56
C ARG A 81 -1.23 13.32 -0.60
N SER A 82 -0.23 13.06 0.24
CA SER A 82 0.32 13.96 1.27
C SER A 82 -0.68 14.39 2.35
N LYS A 83 -1.83 13.74 2.46
CA LYS A 83 -2.81 13.93 3.53
C LYS A 83 -2.88 12.69 4.40
N VAL A 84 -3.05 12.90 5.71
CA VAL A 84 -3.23 11.80 6.65
C VAL A 84 -4.71 11.69 6.99
N LYS A 85 -5.29 10.52 6.70
CA LYS A 85 -6.66 10.16 7.10
C LYS A 85 -6.56 9.20 8.28
N ILE A 86 -7.35 9.41 9.32
CA ILE A 86 -7.27 8.63 10.55
C ILE A 86 -8.52 7.78 10.69
N ASN A 87 -8.31 6.47 10.86
CA ASN A 87 -9.37 5.55 11.31
C ASN A 87 -9.09 5.16 12.77
N SER A 88 -10.05 5.42 13.65
CA SER A 88 -9.98 5.05 15.07
C SER A 88 -10.28 3.58 15.35
N LYS A 89 -10.61 2.82 14.33
CA LYS A 89 -10.71 1.36 14.37
C LYS A 89 -9.43 0.75 13.80
N GLY A 90 -9.14 -0.48 14.19
CA GLY A 90 -7.98 -1.22 13.67
C GLY A 90 -8.09 -1.54 12.18
N TYR A 91 -7.12 -2.29 11.68
CA TYR A 91 -7.03 -2.63 10.26
C TYR A 91 -8.20 -3.48 9.73
N SER A 92 -8.93 -4.16 10.59
CA SER A 92 -10.06 -5.03 10.19
C SER A 92 -11.11 -4.32 9.33
N ASP A 93 -11.36 -3.05 9.62
CA ASP A 93 -12.36 -2.23 8.90
C ASP A 93 -11.73 -1.36 7.81
N PHE A 94 -10.41 -1.46 7.58
CA PHE A 94 -9.68 -0.54 6.71
C PHE A 94 -10.15 -0.60 5.26
N ASP A 95 -10.33 -1.79 4.71
CA ASP A 95 -10.70 -1.96 3.30
C ASP A 95 -12.08 -1.33 3.01
N LEU A 96 -13.06 -1.55 3.90
CA LEU A 96 -14.40 -0.95 3.78
C LEU A 96 -14.36 0.57 4.00
N TRP A 97 -13.65 1.02 5.03
CA TRP A 97 -13.52 2.43 5.34
C TRP A 97 -12.81 3.22 4.23
N SER A 98 -11.71 2.69 3.70
CA SER A 98 -10.97 3.32 2.62
C SER A 98 -11.80 3.41 1.34
N GLN A 99 -12.55 2.35 1.00
CA GLN A 99 -13.46 2.36 -0.15
C GLN A 99 -14.56 3.41 0.03
N THR A 100 -15.18 3.48 1.20
CA THR A 100 -16.21 4.48 1.50
C THR A 100 -15.69 5.92 1.31
N LEU A 101 -14.46 6.20 1.77
CA LEU A 101 -13.84 7.51 1.58
C LEU A 101 -13.56 7.83 0.11
N LEU A 102 -13.11 6.85 -0.67
CA LEU A 102 -12.87 7.03 -2.10
C LEU A 102 -14.18 7.28 -2.84
N ASP A 103 -15.24 6.55 -2.53
CA ASP A 103 -16.57 6.73 -3.13
C ASP A 103 -17.17 8.10 -2.79
N GLN A 104 -16.95 8.57 -1.56
CA GLN A 104 -17.37 9.92 -1.14
C GLN A 104 -16.61 11.00 -1.92
N GLU A 105 -15.29 10.88 -2.01
CA GLU A 105 -14.46 11.81 -2.76
C GLU A 105 -14.83 11.85 -4.25
N GLU A 106 -15.10 10.70 -4.86
CA GLU A 106 -15.55 10.63 -6.25
C GLU A 106 -16.86 11.38 -6.45
N ARG A 107 -17.84 11.18 -5.56
CA ARG A 107 -19.13 11.92 -5.60
C ARG A 107 -18.94 13.42 -5.43
N GLU A 108 -18.08 13.84 -4.51
CA GLU A 108 -17.75 15.26 -4.30
C GLU A 108 -17.12 15.88 -5.55
N LEU A 109 -16.17 15.17 -6.19
CA LEU A 109 -15.55 15.62 -7.43
C LEU A 109 -16.58 15.73 -8.58
N GLN A 110 -17.51 14.78 -8.68
CA GLN A 110 -18.59 14.82 -9.67
C GLN A 110 -19.53 16.00 -9.43
N ASN A 111 -19.93 16.27 -8.19
CA ASN A 111 -20.78 17.41 -7.83
C ASN A 111 -20.08 18.74 -8.12
N ARG A 112 -18.80 18.87 -7.73
CA ARG A 112 -17.98 20.05 -8.06
C ARG A 112 -17.87 20.26 -9.57
N LYS A 113 -17.69 19.17 -10.35
CA LYS A 113 -17.64 19.24 -11.81
C LYS A 113 -18.94 19.79 -12.41
N GLN A 114 -20.09 19.36 -11.90
CA GLN A 114 -21.38 19.90 -12.35
C GLN A 114 -21.50 21.38 -12.03
N SER A 115 -21.17 21.81 -10.81
CA SER A 115 -21.22 23.20 -10.39
C SER A 115 -20.29 24.10 -11.21
N VAL A 116 -19.04 23.66 -11.43
CA VAL A 116 -18.07 24.39 -12.25
C VAL A 116 -18.53 24.49 -13.70
N ASN A 117 -19.11 23.42 -14.28
CA ASN A 117 -19.65 23.47 -15.64
C ASN A 117 -20.80 24.46 -15.78
N ILE A 118 -21.68 24.56 -14.78
CA ILE A 118 -22.76 25.56 -14.77
C ILE A 118 -22.17 26.96 -14.76
N GLU A 119 -21.16 27.22 -13.92
CA GLU A 119 -20.51 28.54 -13.81
C GLU A 119 -19.77 28.92 -15.10
N VAL A 120 -19.03 27.97 -15.70
CA VAL A 120 -18.34 28.18 -16.99
C VAL A 120 -19.35 28.44 -18.11
N ASN A 121 -20.44 27.67 -18.18
CA ASN A 121 -21.48 27.88 -19.20
C ASN A 121 -22.17 29.24 -19.02
N TRP A 122 -22.42 29.64 -17.79
CA TRP A 122 -23.02 30.97 -17.51
C TRP A 122 -22.05 32.08 -17.90
N ALA A 123 -20.76 31.96 -17.55
CA ALA A 123 -19.73 32.94 -17.91
C ALA A 123 -19.55 33.06 -19.43
N ASN A 124 -19.67 31.98 -20.18
CA ASN A 124 -19.57 31.98 -21.65
C ASN A 124 -20.79 32.57 -22.37
N LYS A 125 -21.98 32.48 -21.76
CA LYS A 125 -23.21 33.03 -22.36
C LYS A 125 -23.26 34.57 -22.40
N GLY A 126 -22.30 35.24 -21.83
CA GLY A 126 -21.99 36.66 -21.91
C GLY A 126 -23.18 37.61 -21.94
N VAL A 127 -23.43 38.34 -20.84
CA VAL A 127 -24.35 39.45 -20.85
C VAL A 127 -23.60 40.68 -21.40
N LYS A 128 -23.98 41.16 -22.60
CA LYS A 128 -23.31 42.23 -23.35
C LYS A 128 -23.17 43.58 -22.61
N ALA A 129 -23.77 43.76 -21.45
CA ALA A 129 -23.91 45.08 -20.79
C ALA A 129 -22.85 45.40 -19.70
N ARG A 130 -21.96 44.50 -19.29
CA ARG A 130 -20.97 44.76 -18.21
C ARG A 130 -19.64 43.98 -18.43
N VAL A 131 -18.89 44.39 -19.42
CA VAL A 131 -17.67 43.70 -19.91
C VAL A 131 -16.62 43.46 -18.80
N LYS A 132 -16.26 44.43 -17.99
CA LYS A 132 -15.23 44.28 -16.93
C LYS A 132 -15.58 43.25 -15.84
N ARG A 133 -16.87 43.19 -15.45
CA ARG A 133 -17.34 42.29 -14.40
C ARG A 133 -17.38 40.81 -14.91
N ASN A 134 -17.66 40.65 -16.19
CA ASN A 134 -17.70 39.36 -16.86
C ASN A 134 -16.29 38.75 -17.08
N ILE A 135 -15.30 39.58 -17.40
CA ILE A 135 -13.92 39.13 -17.57
C ILE A 135 -13.42 38.50 -16.26
N ARG A 136 -13.54 39.21 -15.14
CA ARG A 136 -13.12 38.69 -13.83
C ARG A 136 -13.81 37.38 -13.44
N ARG A 137 -15.07 37.23 -13.76
CA ARG A 137 -15.83 36.02 -13.48
C ARG A 137 -15.46 34.87 -14.41
N LEU A 138 -15.12 35.16 -15.66
CA LEU A 138 -14.55 34.21 -16.61
C LEU A 138 -13.19 33.66 -16.12
N ASP A 139 -12.31 34.53 -15.64
CA ASP A 139 -11.02 34.16 -15.11
C ASP A 139 -11.16 33.28 -13.85
N GLN A 140 -12.07 33.65 -12.95
CA GLN A 140 -12.39 32.80 -11.79
C GLN A 140 -12.97 31.45 -12.17
N ALA A 141 -13.85 31.39 -13.16
CA ALA A 141 -14.41 30.13 -13.64
C ALA A 141 -13.34 29.22 -14.29
N ARG A 142 -12.38 29.80 -15.01
CA ARG A 142 -11.23 29.07 -15.56
C ARG A 142 -10.34 28.53 -14.46
N GLU A 143 -9.99 29.35 -13.49
CA GLU A 143 -9.16 28.91 -12.34
C GLU A 143 -9.83 27.78 -11.57
N LEU A 144 -11.14 27.86 -11.30
CA LEU A 144 -11.92 26.80 -10.67
C LEU A 144 -11.89 25.50 -11.48
N LYS A 145 -11.97 25.59 -12.81
CA LYS A 145 -11.91 24.46 -13.71
C LYS A 145 -10.52 23.80 -13.69
N ASP A 146 -9.46 24.62 -13.80
CA ASP A 146 -8.07 24.11 -13.80
C ASP A 146 -7.72 23.40 -12.48
N ASN A 147 -8.17 23.95 -11.34
CA ASN A 147 -8.00 23.33 -10.04
C ASN A 147 -8.78 22.03 -9.94
N LEU A 148 -10.01 21.98 -10.43
CA LEU A 148 -10.81 20.75 -10.45
C LEU A 148 -10.19 19.68 -11.34
N ASP A 149 -9.67 20.03 -12.52
CA ASP A 149 -9.03 19.09 -13.44
C ASP A 149 -7.74 18.50 -12.83
N LYS A 150 -6.99 19.29 -12.04
CA LYS A 150 -5.86 18.78 -11.24
C LYS A 150 -6.31 17.79 -10.18
N ASP A 151 -7.36 18.11 -9.40
CA ASP A 151 -7.91 17.24 -8.37
C ASP A 151 -8.40 15.91 -8.97
N ILE A 152 -9.15 15.97 -10.08
CA ILE A 152 -9.63 14.77 -10.80
C ILE A 152 -8.46 13.92 -11.31
N SER A 153 -7.43 14.55 -11.86
CA SER A 153 -6.25 13.84 -12.37
C SER A 153 -5.49 13.14 -11.24
N ALA A 154 -5.29 13.82 -10.11
CA ALA A 154 -4.67 13.26 -8.92
C ALA A 154 -5.48 12.07 -8.36
N PHE A 155 -6.81 12.21 -8.29
CA PHE A 155 -7.71 11.15 -7.86
C PHE A 155 -7.61 9.92 -8.79
N LYS A 156 -7.70 10.13 -10.09
CA LYS A 156 -7.58 9.04 -11.09
C LYS A 156 -6.24 8.32 -11.03
N GLN A 157 -5.14 9.05 -10.83
CA GLN A 157 -3.81 8.43 -10.68
C GLN A 157 -3.73 7.56 -9.42
N ALA A 158 -4.26 8.06 -8.30
CA ALA A 158 -4.25 7.34 -7.03
C ALA A 158 -5.15 6.10 -7.03
N THR A 159 -6.27 6.14 -7.78
CA THR A 159 -7.26 5.04 -7.84
C THR A 159 -7.08 4.12 -9.05
N LYS A 160 -6.08 4.38 -9.92
CA LYS A 160 -5.83 3.60 -11.11
C LYS A 160 -5.47 2.16 -10.73
N LYS A 161 -6.42 1.24 -10.90
CA LYS A 161 -6.12 -0.19 -10.89
C LYS A 161 -5.26 -0.51 -12.11
N ILE A 162 -4.16 -1.22 -11.89
CA ILE A 162 -3.37 -1.77 -12.98
C ILE A 162 -4.20 -2.89 -13.60
N ASP A 163 -4.86 -2.59 -14.70
CA ASP A 163 -5.61 -3.58 -15.47
C ASP A 163 -4.58 -4.32 -16.35
N ILE A 164 -4.02 -5.40 -15.80
CA ILE A 164 -3.17 -6.30 -16.58
C ILE A 164 -4.12 -7.06 -17.50
N LYS A 165 -4.32 -6.54 -18.70
CA LYS A 165 -4.94 -7.30 -19.78
C LYS A 165 -3.97 -8.42 -20.14
N LEU A 166 -4.20 -9.60 -19.56
CA LEU A 166 -3.63 -10.81 -20.12
C LEU A 166 -4.17 -10.89 -21.55
N VAL A 167 -3.31 -10.70 -22.54
CA VAL A 167 -3.62 -10.98 -23.92
C VAL A 167 -3.87 -12.47 -23.96
N LYS A 168 -5.14 -12.87 -23.94
CA LYS A 168 -5.52 -14.24 -24.28
C LYS A 168 -5.25 -14.37 -25.78
N ASP A 169 -4.16 -15.01 -26.10
CA ASP A 169 -3.94 -15.51 -27.45
C ASP A 169 -4.95 -16.65 -27.66
N GLU A 170 -6.07 -16.34 -28.32
CA GLU A 170 -7.20 -17.26 -28.48
C GLU A 170 -6.86 -18.54 -29.28
N ASN A 171 -5.64 -18.61 -29.82
CA ASN A 171 -5.21 -19.72 -30.68
C ASN A 171 -4.24 -20.71 -30.06
N GLN A 172 -3.88 -20.58 -28.78
CA GLN A 172 -3.02 -21.53 -28.12
C GLN A 172 -3.67 -22.08 -26.85
N ASN A 173 -4.36 -23.20 -26.97
CA ASN A 173 -4.76 -24.03 -25.84
C ASN A 173 -3.52 -24.69 -25.23
N PHE A 174 -2.72 -23.94 -24.48
CA PHE A 174 -1.72 -24.56 -23.62
C PHE A 174 -2.43 -25.28 -22.47
N LYS A 175 -2.45 -26.58 -22.52
CA LYS A 175 -2.94 -27.42 -21.40
C LYS A 175 -2.02 -27.30 -20.18
N HIS A 176 -0.74 -26.99 -20.41
CA HIS A 176 0.29 -26.88 -19.37
C HIS A 176 1.07 -25.58 -19.57
N VAL A 177 1.29 -24.85 -18.48
CA VAL A 177 2.10 -23.62 -18.47
C VAL A 177 3.59 -23.95 -18.33
N ALA A 178 3.89 -24.95 -17.55
CA ALA A 178 5.23 -25.53 -17.39
C ALA A 178 5.09 -26.99 -16.94
N GLU A 179 6.00 -27.84 -17.38
CA GLU A 179 6.09 -29.24 -17.00
C GLU A 179 7.55 -29.55 -16.66
N PHE A 180 7.78 -30.12 -15.49
CA PHE A 180 9.11 -30.46 -15.03
C PHE A 180 9.22 -31.99 -14.93
N HIS A 181 10.19 -32.56 -15.64
CA HIS A 181 10.49 -33.98 -15.59
C HIS A 181 11.89 -34.18 -15.05
N ASN A 182 12.01 -34.95 -13.96
CA ASN A 182 13.29 -35.32 -13.35
C ASN A 182 14.23 -34.10 -13.17
N ALA A 183 13.68 -32.96 -12.71
CA ALA A 183 14.47 -31.76 -12.57
C ALA A 183 15.40 -31.84 -11.36
N PHE A 184 16.66 -31.45 -11.58
CA PHE A 184 17.69 -31.35 -10.56
C PHE A 184 18.19 -29.91 -10.52
N PHE A 185 18.45 -29.40 -9.32
CA PHE A 185 19.07 -28.09 -9.13
C PHE A 185 20.17 -28.13 -8.08
N TYR A 186 21.32 -27.57 -8.39
CA TYR A 186 22.46 -27.39 -7.50
C TYR A 186 23.16 -26.07 -7.78
N TYR A 187 23.83 -25.51 -6.77
CA TYR A 187 24.71 -24.35 -6.94
C TYR A 187 26.13 -24.85 -7.31
N GLU A 188 26.79 -24.18 -8.24
CA GLU A 188 28.10 -24.58 -8.74
C GLU A 188 29.21 -24.60 -7.67
N ASP A 189 29.06 -23.87 -6.57
CA ASP A 189 30.09 -23.66 -5.55
C ASP A 189 29.91 -24.48 -4.26
N LEU A 190 28.90 -25.29 -4.13
CA LEU A 190 28.63 -26.04 -2.92
C LEU A 190 28.44 -27.54 -3.24
N ASP A 191 29.31 -28.35 -2.66
CA ASP A 191 29.30 -29.84 -2.66
C ASP A 191 28.15 -30.48 -3.45
N LYS A 192 28.50 -31.34 -4.42
CA LYS A 192 27.71 -32.10 -5.41
C LYS A 192 26.33 -32.65 -4.99
N ASN A 193 25.73 -32.18 -3.89
CA ASN A 193 24.43 -32.62 -3.47
C ASN A 193 23.34 -31.68 -4.05
N PRO A 194 22.45 -32.19 -4.88
CA PRO A 194 21.37 -31.39 -5.44
C PRO A 194 20.42 -30.90 -4.34
N ILE A 195 20.06 -29.59 -4.39
CA ILE A 195 19.07 -28.99 -3.52
C ILE A 195 17.66 -29.45 -3.91
N ILE A 196 17.44 -29.59 -5.22
CA ILE A 196 16.24 -30.21 -5.78
C ILE A 196 16.70 -31.49 -6.49
N LYS A 197 16.06 -32.59 -6.17
CA LYS A 197 16.35 -33.89 -6.73
C LYS A 197 15.06 -34.50 -7.22
N ASP A 198 15.09 -34.96 -8.49
CA ASP A 198 13.99 -35.70 -9.10
C ASP A 198 12.60 -35.05 -8.95
N PHE A 199 12.56 -33.72 -9.19
CA PHE A 199 11.34 -32.95 -9.10
C PHE A 199 10.51 -33.13 -10.36
N ASN A 200 9.27 -33.58 -10.19
CA ASN A 200 8.28 -33.74 -11.25
C ASN A 200 7.03 -32.94 -10.93
N PHE A 201 6.59 -32.09 -11.87
CA PHE A 201 5.41 -31.23 -11.73
C PHE A 201 4.74 -31.02 -13.06
#